data_cbef4989c2887e03daefe5f91ad67d7d
#
_entry.id   cbef4989c2887e03daefe5f91ad67d7d
#
_cell.length_a   1.000
_cell.length_b   1.000
_cell.length_c   1.000
_cell.angle_alpha   90.00
_cell.angle_beta   90.00
_cell.angle_gamma   90.00
#
_symmetry.space_group_name_H-M   'P 1'
#
loop_
_entity.id
_entity.type
_entity.pdbx_description
1 polymer ?
#
loop_
_entity_poly.entity_id
_entity_poly.type
_entity_poly.pdbx_seq_one_letter_code
_entity_poly.pdbx_strand_id
1 'polypeptide(L)'
;LNRHPYEGVEARVLTAYAEADFESALATLDDEGIRHPHQWERTAYWRSCLLARLGRPDEAVDNFRQALEAGAWWSPRLLELENDLDPLWHHPGYHPLLEEMERRRQSWAPPASGLLLGGSGGAAPFVGLHGRNQVFEVDAAHLLALAAGRWEIAIPESGQRIASDGPVWDDLDRCRQQVRSTATTLWGDRAFGAVGFSQGGRRALQLALGAGDDVPVAIAIAPMLRRTSELAEVVGSLRDPPWPLVLIVTGERDPAAAGVDTLATHLRDEGLDVRVRIEPDRGHEWIDPPPEWLQSAGDRVLAS
;
A
#
# COMPACT_ATOMS: atom_id res chain seq x y z
N LEU A 1 -1.14 -10.64 17.37
CA LEU A 1 -0.48 -10.73 16.06
C LEU A 1 0.97 -10.35 16.28
N ASN A 2 1.91 -11.25 15.97
CA ASN A 2 3.33 -10.89 16.00
C ASN A 2 3.57 -9.87 14.89
N ARG A 3 4.01 -8.65 15.25
CA ARG A 3 4.51 -7.68 14.29
C ARG A 3 5.58 -8.34 13.42
N HIS A 4 5.57 -8.06 12.12
CA HIS A 4 6.64 -8.54 11.25
C HIS A 4 7.98 -8.04 11.82
N PRO A 5 9.03 -8.89 11.95
CA PRO A 5 10.29 -8.48 12.58
C PRO A 5 10.89 -7.19 12.03
N TYR A 6 10.70 -6.92 10.73
CA TYR A 6 11.20 -5.72 10.07
C TYR A 6 10.42 -4.44 10.43
N GLU A 7 9.14 -4.51 10.82
CA GLU A 7 8.38 -3.34 11.30
C GLU A 7 9.04 -2.70 12.53
N GLY A 8 9.66 -3.51 13.40
CA GLY A 8 10.45 -3.02 14.52
C GLY A 8 11.72 -2.28 14.10
N VAL A 9 12.35 -2.69 13.00
CA VAL A 9 13.50 -2.01 12.40
C VAL A 9 13.07 -0.66 11.83
N GLU A 10 12.03 -0.65 11.02
CA GLU A 10 11.44 0.56 10.44
C GLU A 10 11.11 1.60 11.52
N ALA A 11 10.43 1.19 12.59
CA ALA A 11 10.07 2.08 13.68
C ALA A 11 11.30 2.73 14.34
N ARG A 12 12.39 1.97 14.58
CA ARG A 12 13.64 2.50 15.16
C ARG A 12 14.32 3.49 14.20
N VAL A 13 14.43 3.13 12.92
CA VAL A 13 15.03 4.00 11.90
C VAL A 13 14.26 5.30 11.78
N LEU A 14 12.92 5.24 11.68
CA LEU A 14 12.07 6.43 11.58
C LEU A 14 12.10 7.30 12.84
N THR A 15 12.24 6.70 14.03
CA THR A 15 12.40 7.44 15.29
C THR A 15 13.71 8.22 15.29
N ALA A 16 14.84 7.56 15.01
CA ALA A 16 16.14 8.20 14.93
C ALA A 16 16.18 9.27 13.83
N TYR A 17 15.55 9.00 12.68
CA TYR A 17 15.40 9.98 11.59
C TYR A 17 14.64 11.24 12.05
N ALA A 18 13.52 11.07 12.75
CA ALA A 18 12.71 12.19 13.25
C ALA A 18 13.46 13.05 14.29
N GLU A 19 14.39 12.45 15.03
CA GLU A 19 15.29 13.11 15.97
C GLU A 19 16.52 13.71 15.28
N ALA A 20 16.63 13.61 13.96
CA ALA A 20 17.80 13.99 13.14
C ALA A 20 19.11 13.24 13.54
N ASP A 21 18.99 12.11 14.21
CA ASP A 21 20.10 11.20 14.52
C ASP A 21 20.31 10.20 13.36
N PHE A 22 20.81 10.73 12.24
CA PHE A 22 21.01 9.96 11.01
C PHE A 22 22.10 8.88 11.15
N GLU A 23 23.09 9.07 12.02
CA GLU A 23 24.12 8.05 12.28
C GLU A 23 23.54 6.84 12.99
N SER A 24 22.68 7.03 14.01
CA SER A 24 22.00 5.92 14.68
C SER A 24 21.01 5.21 13.77
N ALA A 25 20.31 5.97 12.90
CA ALA A 25 19.43 5.39 11.88
C ALA A 25 20.23 4.51 10.89
N LEU A 26 21.37 5.01 10.41
CA LEU A 26 22.26 4.28 9.50
C LEU A 26 22.83 3.01 10.15
N ALA A 27 23.34 3.12 11.39
CA ALA A 27 23.84 1.97 12.14
C ALA A 27 22.76 0.89 12.33
N THR A 28 21.51 1.30 12.59
CA THR A 28 20.38 0.37 12.69
C THR A 28 20.16 -0.37 11.38
N LEU A 29 20.21 0.30 10.22
CA LEU A 29 20.06 -0.35 8.91
C LEU A 29 21.22 -1.29 8.60
N ASP A 30 22.46 -0.91 8.92
CA ASP A 30 23.65 -1.73 8.67
C ASP A 30 23.62 -3.03 9.51
N ASP A 31 23.21 -2.95 10.78
CA ASP A 31 23.11 -4.11 11.67
C ASP A 31 21.94 -5.04 11.29
N GLU A 32 20.80 -4.49 10.95
CA GLU A 32 19.57 -5.24 10.72
C GLU A 32 19.41 -5.68 9.24
N GLY A 33 20.04 -4.98 8.30
CA GLY A 33 20.02 -5.37 6.89
C GLY A 33 20.56 -6.79 6.67
N ILE A 34 21.57 -7.20 7.44
CA ILE A 34 22.15 -8.55 7.42
C ILE A 34 21.13 -9.59 7.92
N ARG A 35 20.30 -9.23 8.88
CA ARG A 35 19.29 -10.11 9.51
C ARG A 35 18.02 -10.23 8.70
N HIS A 36 17.77 -9.27 7.81
CA HIS A 36 16.56 -9.19 7.00
C HIS A 36 16.88 -9.11 5.50
N PRO A 37 17.51 -10.15 4.91
CA PRO A 37 17.97 -10.12 3.52
C PRO A 37 16.85 -9.92 2.50
N HIS A 38 15.59 -10.22 2.85
CA HIS A 38 14.42 -9.99 1.98
C HIS A 38 14.01 -8.52 1.89
N GLN A 39 14.61 -7.64 2.71
CA GLN A 39 14.36 -6.19 2.72
C GLN A 39 15.54 -5.39 2.20
N TRP A 40 16.49 -6.05 1.52
CA TRP A 40 17.75 -5.45 1.14
C TRP A 40 17.59 -4.24 0.20
N GLU A 41 16.61 -4.26 -0.70
CA GLU A 41 16.35 -3.17 -1.64
C GLU A 41 15.85 -1.92 -0.89
N ARG A 42 14.90 -2.07 0.02
CA ARG A 42 14.41 -0.99 0.88
C ARG A 42 15.53 -0.49 1.80
N THR A 43 16.30 -1.39 2.38
CA THR A 43 17.47 -1.05 3.21
C THR A 43 18.47 -0.23 2.40
N ALA A 44 18.77 -0.63 1.17
CA ALA A 44 19.68 0.11 0.29
C ALA A 44 19.15 1.51 -0.06
N TYR A 45 17.86 1.66 -0.33
CA TYR A 45 17.24 2.95 -0.56
C TYR A 45 17.40 3.89 0.64
N TRP A 46 16.96 3.46 1.82
CA TRP A 46 17.06 4.27 3.03
C TRP A 46 18.50 4.57 3.43
N ARG A 47 19.40 3.61 3.24
CA ARG A 47 20.83 3.80 3.46
C ARG A 47 21.39 4.92 2.59
N SER A 48 21.03 4.97 1.31
CA SER A 48 21.45 6.06 0.42
C SER A 48 20.90 7.43 0.86
N CYS A 49 19.64 7.50 1.29
CA CYS A 49 19.04 8.72 1.84
C CYS A 49 19.81 9.21 3.08
N LEU A 50 20.07 8.32 4.03
CA LEU A 50 20.80 8.67 5.26
C LEU A 50 22.25 9.08 4.98
N LEU A 51 22.97 8.40 4.08
CA LEU A 51 24.32 8.78 3.66
C LEU A 51 24.34 10.18 3.02
N ALA A 52 23.35 10.49 2.17
CA ALA A 52 23.24 11.82 1.56
C ALA A 52 22.98 12.91 2.63
N ARG A 53 22.11 12.63 3.61
CA ARG A 53 21.85 13.53 4.76
C ARG A 53 23.07 13.76 5.63
N LEU A 54 23.91 12.75 5.76
CA LEU A 54 25.18 12.84 6.50
C LEU A 54 26.32 13.54 5.74
N GLY A 55 26.04 14.03 4.52
CA GLY A 55 27.06 14.68 3.68
C GLY A 55 28.09 13.69 3.11
N ARG A 56 27.71 12.44 2.90
CA ARG A 56 28.52 11.35 2.34
C ARG A 56 28.03 10.94 0.93
N PRO A 57 28.00 11.88 -0.05
CA PRO A 57 27.39 11.66 -1.35
C PRO A 57 28.08 10.56 -2.17
N ASP A 58 29.41 10.44 -2.09
CA ASP A 58 30.14 9.36 -2.80
C ASP A 58 29.66 7.99 -2.34
N GLU A 59 29.50 7.80 -1.03
CA GLU A 59 29.05 6.53 -0.45
C GLU A 59 27.57 6.25 -0.78
N ALA A 60 26.72 7.28 -0.82
CA ALA A 60 25.33 7.15 -1.23
C ALA A 60 25.21 6.69 -2.69
N VAL A 61 25.99 7.29 -3.59
CA VAL A 61 26.04 6.90 -5.01
C VAL A 61 26.59 5.49 -5.20
N ASP A 62 27.64 5.13 -4.44
CA ASP A 62 28.22 3.78 -4.48
C ASP A 62 27.22 2.73 -3.97
N ASN A 63 26.46 3.04 -2.92
CA ASN A 63 25.41 2.15 -2.41
C ASN A 63 24.29 1.94 -3.45
N PHE A 64 23.84 2.98 -4.13
CA PHE A 64 22.88 2.85 -5.25
C PHE A 64 23.46 2.03 -6.40
N ARG A 65 24.75 2.21 -6.73
CA ARG A 65 25.42 1.43 -7.79
C ARG A 65 25.45 -0.05 -7.45
N GLN A 66 25.87 -0.40 -6.22
CA GLN A 66 25.89 -1.79 -5.75
C GLN A 66 24.49 -2.42 -5.76
N ALA A 67 23.47 -1.68 -5.30
CA ALA A 67 22.11 -2.16 -5.34
C ALA A 67 21.60 -2.37 -6.77
N LEU A 68 21.94 -1.46 -7.69
CA LEU A 68 21.64 -1.59 -9.10
C LEU A 68 22.32 -2.82 -9.71
N GLU A 69 23.59 -3.07 -9.43
CA GLU A 69 24.34 -4.27 -9.87
C GLU A 69 23.71 -5.56 -9.34
N ALA A 70 23.15 -5.52 -8.13
CA ALA A 70 22.42 -6.64 -7.52
C ALA A 70 21.00 -6.84 -8.08
N GLY A 71 20.51 -5.94 -8.94
CA GLY A 71 19.21 -6.08 -9.62
C GLY A 71 18.13 -5.08 -9.19
N ALA A 72 18.34 -4.31 -8.11
CA ALA A 72 17.41 -3.28 -7.71
C ALA A 72 17.29 -2.16 -8.75
N TRP A 73 16.15 -1.50 -8.73
CA TRP A 73 15.96 -0.22 -9.42
C TRP A 73 14.83 0.55 -8.73
N TRP A 74 14.89 1.86 -8.82
CA TRP A 74 13.84 2.77 -8.37
C TRP A 74 13.43 3.69 -9.51
N SER A 75 12.16 4.05 -9.55
CA SER A 75 11.67 5.02 -10.52
C SER A 75 12.41 6.35 -10.32
N PRO A 76 12.97 6.97 -11.38
CA PRO A 76 13.57 8.31 -11.27
C PRO A 76 12.63 9.32 -10.61
N ARG A 77 11.32 9.21 -10.88
CA ARG A 77 10.31 10.06 -10.27
C ARG A 77 10.23 9.90 -8.74
N LEU A 78 10.44 8.69 -8.22
CA LEU A 78 10.51 8.47 -6.77
C LEU A 78 11.72 9.20 -6.19
N LEU A 79 12.87 9.06 -6.83
CA LEU A 79 14.13 9.66 -6.39
C LEU A 79 14.11 11.20 -6.51
N GLU A 80 13.44 11.75 -7.53
CA GLU A 80 13.24 13.19 -7.69
C GLU A 80 12.37 13.83 -6.61
N LEU A 81 11.48 13.06 -6.00
CA LEU A 81 10.58 13.53 -4.95
C LEU A 81 11.17 13.34 -3.54
N GLU A 82 12.35 12.71 -3.45
CA GLU A 82 13.01 12.43 -2.18
C GLU A 82 14.00 13.52 -1.83
N ASN A 83 13.59 14.40 -0.93
CA ASN A 83 14.40 15.57 -0.53
C ASN A 83 15.74 15.18 0.12
N ASP A 84 15.84 13.99 0.69
CA ASP A 84 17.10 13.52 1.29
C ASP A 84 18.19 13.30 0.25
N LEU A 85 17.80 13.08 -1.01
CA LEU A 85 18.71 12.89 -2.13
C LEU A 85 19.12 14.18 -2.84
N ASP A 86 18.63 15.36 -2.41
CA ASP A 86 19.01 16.65 -2.98
C ASP A 86 20.52 16.84 -3.11
N PRO A 87 21.37 16.43 -2.13
CA PRO A 87 22.82 16.56 -2.26
C PRO A 87 23.42 15.78 -3.44
N LEU A 88 22.72 14.74 -3.95
CA LEU A 88 23.24 13.90 -5.02
C LEU A 88 23.02 14.48 -6.42
N TRP A 89 22.13 15.46 -6.60
CA TRP A 89 21.81 16.03 -7.91
C TRP A 89 23.01 16.66 -8.62
N HIS A 90 24.00 17.12 -7.88
CA HIS A 90 25.24 17.67 -8.41
C HIS A 90 26.40 16.66 -8.46
N HIS A 91 26.17 15.42 -8.02
CA HIS A 91 27.19 14.39 -8.03
C HIS A 91 27.32 13.77 -9.42
N PRO A 92 28.53 13.74 -10.04
CA PRO A 92 28.70 13.30 -11.42
C PRO A 92 28.30 11.84 -11.68
N GLY A 93 28.33 11.00 -10.67
CA GLY A 93 27.92 9.57 -10.75
C GLY A 93 26.43 9.33 -10.59
N TYR A 94 25.62 10.35 -10.21
CA TYR A 94 24.20 10.12 -9.90
C TYR A 94 23.31 10.06 -11.14
N HIS A 95 23.47 10.99 -12.10
CA HIS A 95 22.67 10.99 -13.33
C HIS A 95 22.80 9.71 -14.17
N PRO A 96 24.00 9.13 -14.37
CA PRO A 96 24.12 7.85 -15.04
C PRO A 96 23.37 6.70 -14.35
N LEU A 97 23.24 6.73 -13.01
CA LEU A 97 22.45 5.74 -12.28
C LEU A 97 20.95 5.91 -12.55
N LEU A 98 20.45 7.17 -12.58
CA LEU A 98 19.05 7.45 -12.91
C LEU A 98 18.69 6.95 -14.31
N GLU A 99 19.56 7.19 -15.29
CA GLU A 99 19.36 6.70 -16.66
C GLU A 99 19.30 5.14 -16.72
N GLU A 100 20.20 4.48 -16.00
CA GLU A 100 20.21 3.02 -15.91
C GLU A 100 18.97 2.48 -15.19
N MET A 101 18.54 3.10 -14.11
CA MET A 101 17.32 2.75 -13.37
C MET A 101 16.07 2.90 -14.25
N GLU A 102 15.99 3.99 -15.03
CA GLU A 102 14.89 4.20 -15.97
C GLU A 102 14.88 3.15 -17.08
N ARG A 103 16.04 2.80 -17.61
CA ARG A 103 16.18 1.74 -18.62
C ARG A 103 15.69 0.39 -18.06
N ARG A 104 16.06 0.04 -16.82
CA ARG A 104 15.58 -1.18 -16.17
C ARG A 104 14.08 -1.14 -15.91
N ARG A 105 13.56 -0.02 -15.42
CA ARG A 105 12.13 0.16 -15.22
C ARG A 105 11.34 -0.04 -16.51
N GLN A 106 11.84 0.47 -17.65
CA GLN A 106 11.17 0.33 -18.94
C GLN A 106 11.26 -1.09 -19.49
N SER A 107 12.36 -1.80 -19.22
CA SER A 107 12.54 -3.19 -19.63
C SER A 107 11.91 -4.20 -18.67
N TRP A 108 11.45 -3.75 -17.51
CA TRP A 108 10.86 -4.62 -16.52
C TRP A 108 9.49 -5.15 -17.01
N ALA A 109 9.39 -6.48 -17.09
CA ALA A 109 8.12 -7.14 -17.32
C ALA A 109 7.56 -7.59 -15.97
N PRO A 110 6.27 -7.32 -15.66
CA PRO A 110 5.68 -7.84 -14.44
C PRO A 110 5.86 -9.36 -14.41
N PRO A 111 6.39 -9.94 -13.33
CA PRO A 111 6.29 -11.38 -13.14
C PRO A 111 4.82 -11.77 -13.27
N ALA A 112 4.55 -13.00 -13.69
CA ALA A 112 3.20 -13.54 -13.63
C ALA A 112 2.69 -13.21 -12.22
N SER A 113 1.71 -12.30 -12.12
CA SER A 113 1.35 -11.56 -10.92
C SER A 113 1.27 -12.50 -9.72
N GLY A 114 2.01 -12.19 -8.64
CA GLY A 114 1.84 -12.87 -7.37
C GLY A 114 0.36 -12.83 -7.00
N LEU A 115 -0.24 -13.98 -6.80
CA LEU A 115 -1.62 -14.12 -6.40
C LEU A 115 -1.66 -15.07 -5.21
N LEU A 116 -2.03 -14.55 -4.06
CA LEU A 116 -2.30 -15.37 -2.89
C LEU A 116 -3.80 -15.59 -2.75
N LEU A 117 -4.16 -16.82 -2.41
CA LEU A 117 -5.53 -17.22 -2.19
C LEU A 117 -5.68 -17.71 -0.75
N GLY A 118 -6.82 -17.39 -0.14
CA GLY A 118 -7.17 -17.85 1.21
C GLY A 118 -8.67 -18.06 1.37
N GLY A 119 -9.05 -18.67 2.50
CA GLY A 119 -10.45 -18.90 2.84
C GLY A 119 -10.97 -20.25 2.39
N SER A 120 -12.30 -20.46 2.53
CA SER A 120 -13.00 -21.69 2.16
C SER A 120 -13.92 -21.43 0.97
N GLY A 121 -13.94 -22.34 0.00
CA GLY A 121 -14.80 -22.23 -1.17
C GLY A 121 -16.27 -22.11 -0.79
N GLY A 122 -17.00 -21.25 -1.51
CA GLY A 122 -18.42 -20.95 -1.27
C GLY A 122 -18.68 -19.83 -0.26
N ALA A 123 -17.67 -19.30 0.42
CA ALA A 123 -17.78 -18.09 1.23
C ALA A 123 -17.89 -16.82 0.36
N ALA A 124 -18.13 -15.68 0.99
CA ALA A 124 -18.18 -14.38 0.30
C ALA A 124 -16.83 -14.08 -0.35
N PRO A 125 -16.77 -13.77 -1.68
CA PRO A 125 -15.53 -13.45 -2.35
C PRO A 125 -15.07 -12.03 -2.05
N PHE A 126 -13.77 -11.87 -1.79
CA PHE A 126 -13.14 -10.59 -1.58
C PHE A 126 -11.82 -10.47 -2.34
N VAL A 127 -11.53 -9.28 -2.88
CA VAL A 127 -10.20 -8.95 -3.39
C VAL A 127 -9.48 -8.07 -2.38
N GLY A 128 -8.28 -8.50 -1.98
CA GLY A 128 -7.40 -7.81 -1.05
C GLY A 128 -6.38 -6.94 -1.78
N LEU A 129 -6.20 -5.68 -1.36
CA LEU A 129 -5.31 -4.71 -1.98
C LEU A 129 -4.24 -4.24 -0.99
N HIS A 130 -2.98 -4.45 -1.34
CA HIS A 130 -1.83 -4.06 -0.50
C HIS A 130 -1.61 -2.54 -0.47
N GLY A 131 -0.83 -2.05 0.49
CA GLY A 131 -0.41 -0.66 0.59
C GLY A 131 0.60 -0.26 -0.49
N ARG A 132 0.89 1.05 -0.56
CA ARG A 132 1.87 1.60 -1.49
C ARG A 132 3.27 1.24 -1.06
N ASN A 133 4.05 0.69 -1.98
CA ASN A 133 5.47 0.35 -1.73
C ASN A 133 5.67 -0.50 -0.47
N GLN A 134 4.68 -1.31 -0.15
CA GLN A 134 4.74 -2.27 0.96
C GLN A 134 5.28 -3.60 0.48
N VAL A 135 5.92 -4.32 1.38
CA VAL A 135 6.26 -5.72 1.14
C VAL A 135 4.95 -6.49 1.02
N PHE A 136 4.71 -7.05 -0.16
CA PHE A 136 3.46 -7.71 -0.51
C PHE A 136 3.05 -8.77 0.51
N GLU A 137 4.01 -9.59 0.97
CA GLU A 137 3.78 -10.68 1.91
C GLU A 137 3.29 -10.21 3.28
N VAL A 138 3.71 -9.00 3.70
CA VAL A 138 3.27 -8.41 4.99
C VAL A 138 1.80 -8.05 4.93
N ASP A 139 1.38 -7.30 3.93
CA ASP A 139 -0.02 -6.92 3.76
C ASP A 139 -0.89 -8.14 3.47
N ALA A 140 -0.38 -9.09 2.68
CA ALA A 140 -1.07 -10.33 2.38
C ALA A 140 -1.31 -11.17 3.64
N ALA A 141 -0.36 -11.24 4.56
CA ALA A 141 -0.53 -11.95 5.81
C ALA A 141 -1.68 -11.37 6.67
N HIS A 142 -1.79 -10.03 6.74
CA HIS A 142 -2.91 -9.37 7.42
C HIS A 142 -4.25 -9.62 6.73
N LEU A 143 -4.29 -9.51 5.40
CA LEU A 143 -5.50 -9.76 4.60
C LEU A 143 -5.98 -11.21 4.73
N LEU A 144 -5.06 -12.17 4.69
CA LEU A 144 -5.38 -13.59 4.91
C LEU A 144 -5.91 -13.83 6.33
N ALA A 145 -5.33 -13.17 7.34
CA ALA A 145 -5.80 -13.27 8.72
C ALA A 145 -7.22 -12.70 8.89
N LEU A 146 -7.54 -11.58 8.25
CA LEU A 146 -8.90 -11.03 8.22
C LEU A 146 -9.90 -11.98 7.59
N ALA A 147 -9.50 -12.62 6.49
CA ALA A 147 -10.37 -13.55 5.76
C ALA A 147 -10.59 -14.88 6.48
N ALA A 148 -9.72 -15.24 7.43
CA ALA A 148 -9.67 -16.57 8.04
C ALA A 148 -11.04 -17.10 8.48
N GLY A 149 -11.53 -18.15 7.80
CA GLY A 149 -12.80 -18.80 8.07
C GLY A 149 -14.07 -18.03 7.72
N ARG A 150 -13.98 -16.85 7.11
CA ARG A 150 -15.13 -16.00 6.78
C ARG A 150 -15.31 -15.78 5.29
N TRP A 151 -14.23 -15.54 4.59
CA TRP A 151 -14.25 -15.13 3.19
C TRP A 151 -13.39 -16.02 2.31
N GLU A 152 -13.70 -16.02 1.05
CA GLU A 152 -12.83 -16.50 -0.02
C GLU A 152 -12.08 -15.27 -0.53
N ILE A 153 -10.77 -15.16 -0.26
CA ILE A 153 -10.01 -13.95 -0.59
C ILE A 153 -8.93 -14.22 -1.63
N ALA A 154 -8.86 -13.32 -2.61
CA ALA A 154 -7.78 -13.25 -3.58
C ALA A 154 -6.98 -11.97 -3.34
N ILE A 155 -5.67 -12.07 -3.25
CA ILE A 155 -4.76 -10.96 -3.00
C ILE A 155 -3.79 -10.88 -4.17
N PRO A 156 -4.11 -10.12 -5.24
CA PRO A 156 -3.19 -9.91 -6.34
C PRO A 156 -2.07 -8.95 -5.92
N GLU A 157 -0.85 -9.28 -6.26
CA GLU A 157 0.23 -8.32 -6.25
C GLU A 157 0.10 -7.39 -7.45
N SER A 158 0.17 -6.07 -7.22
CA SER A 158 0.04 -5.11 -8.31
C SER A 158 1.12 -5.29 -9.38
N GLY A 159 0.71 -5.26 -10.65
CA GLY A 159 1.61 -5.18 -11.79
C GLY A 159 2.22 -3.80 -12.00
N GLN A 160 1.86 -2.79 -11.18
CA GLN A 160 2.44 -1.46 -11.25
C GLN A 160 3.57 -1.34 -10.23
N ARG A 161 4.70 -0.75 -10.62
CA ARG A 161 5.90 -0.66 -9.77
C ARG A 161 6.51 0.73 -9.80
N ILE A 162 7.00 1.16 -8.63
CA ILE A 162 7.87 2.34 -8.49
C ILE A 162 9.31 1.97 -8.12
N ALA A 163 9.53 0.73 -7.75
CA ALA A 163 10.81 0.13 -7.48
C ALA A 163 10.74 -1.36 -7.84
N SER A 164 11.86 -2.04 -7.95
CA SER A 164 11.93 -3.48 -8.23
C SER A 164 11.10 -4.32 -7.24
N ASP A 165 11.07 -3.92 -5.96
CA ASP A 165 10.29 -4.53 -4.88
C ASP A 165 9.06 -3.70 -4.46
N GLY A 166 8.79 -2.59 -5.16
CA GLY A 166 7.81 -1.57 -4.75
C GLY A 166 6.50 -1.62 -5.53
N PRO A 167 5.56 -2.53 -5.23
CA PRO A 167 4.26 -2.56 -5.88
C PRO A 167 3.40 -1.37 -5.46
N VAL A 168 2.64 -0.81 -6.42
CA VAL A 168 1.76 0.34 -6.22
C VAL A 168 0.47 0.19 -7.00
N TRP A 169 -0.55 0.96 -6.61
CA TRP A 169 -1.83 1.08 -7.32
C TRP A 169 -2.01 2.52 -7.83
N ASP A 170 -1.01 3.08 -8.53
CA ASP A 170 -1.04 4.50 -8.93
C ASP A 170 -2.08 4.78 -10.02
N ASP A 171 -2.19 3.91 -11.00
CA ASP A 171 -3.17 3.97 -12.07
C ASP A 171 -4.44 3.21 -11.68
N LEU A 172 -5.55 3.93 -11.51
CA LEU A 172 -6.83 3.36 -11.09
C LEU A 172 -7.43 2.42 -12.15
N ASP A 173 -7.29 2.73 -13.43
CA ASP A 173 -7.88 1.92 -14.50
C ASP A 173 -7.15 0.57 -14.63
N ARG A 174 -5.83 0.56 -14.51
CA ARG A 174 -5.05 -0.67 -14.41
C ARG A 174 -5.38 -1.46 -13.14
N CYS A 175 -5.59 -0.78 -12.01
CA CYS A 175 -6.05 -1.42 -10.78
C CYS A 175 -7.41 -2.11 -11.01
N ARG A 176 -8.39 -1.41 -11.56
CA ARG A 176 -9.70 -1.96 -11.92
C ARG A 176 -9.58 -3.18 -12.82
N GLN A 177 -8.82 -3.05 -13.90
CA GLN A 177 -8.62 -4.14 -14.85
C GLN A 177 -8.04 -5.38 -14.17
N GLN A 178 -7.01 -5.22 -13.35
CA GLN A 178 -6.37 -6.33 -12.65
C GLN A 178 -7.32 -6.98 -11.63
N VAL A 179 -8.01 -6.19 -10.83
CA VAL A 179 -8.99 -6.67 -9.84
C VAL A 179 -10.12 -7.43 -10.51
N ARG A 180 -10.71 -6.89 -11.58
CA ARG A 180 -11.77 -7.56 -12.34
C ARG A 180 -11.29 -8.86 -12.98
N SER A 181 -10.14 -8.83 -13.63
CA SER A 181 -9.57 -10.04 -14.23
C SER A 181 -9.35 -11.14 -13.18
N THR A 182 -8.85 -10.76 -12.00
CA THR A 182 -8.68 -11.69 -10.87
C THR A 182 -10.02 -12.26 -10.41
N ALA A 183 -11.02 -11.40 -10.15
CA ALA A 183 -12.34 -11.80 -9.68
C ALA A 183 -13.05 -12.70 -10.71
N THR A 184 -13.09 -12.29 -11.97
CA THR A 184 -13.74 -13.08 -13.05
C THR A 184 -13.08 -14.43 -13.24
N THR A 185 -11.74 -14.51 -13.16
CA THR A 185 -11.01 -15.77 -13.31
C THR A 185 -11.34 -16.75 -12.18
N LEU A 186 -11.49 -16.26 -10.95
CA LEU A 186 -11.70 -17.10 -9.76
C LEU A 186 -13.18 -17.39 -9.49
N TRP A 187 -14.05 -16.42 -9.72
CA TRP A 187 -15.44 -16.46 -9.26
C TRP A 187 -16.48 -16.24 -10.34
N GLY A 188 -16.06 -16.04 -11.61
CA GLY A 188 -16.97 -15.75 -12.71
C GLY A 188 -17.72 -14.43 -12.50
N ASP A 189 -19.04 -14.46 -12.62
CA ASP A 189 -19.91 -13.27 -12.50
C ASP A 189 -20.39 -13.02 -11.05
N ARG A 190 -19.84 -13.71 -10.06
CA ARG A 190 -20.19 -13.46 -8.65
C ARG A 190 -19.76 -12.05 -8.24
N ALA A 191 -20.64 -11.35 -7.50
CA ALA A 191 -20.25 -10.12 -6.82
C ALA A 191 -19.11 -10.38 -5.81
N PHE A 192 -18.24 -9.40 -5.63
CA PHE A 192 -17.13 -9.50 -4.69
C PHE A 192 -16.94 -8.20 -3.91
N GLY A 193 -16.45 -8.30 -2.67
CA GLY A 193 -16.05 -7.15 -1.87
C GLY A 193 -14.59 -6.75 -2.14
N ALA A 194 -14.24 -5.51 -1.84
CA ALA A 194 -12.87 -5.04 -1.85
C ALA A 194 -12.40 -4.68 -0.44
N VAL A 195 -11.20 -5.12 -0.07
CA VAL A 195 -10.57 -4.77 1.21
C VAL A 195 -9.14 -4.35 0.96
N GLY A 196 -8.66 -3.31 1.65
CA GLY A 196 -7.27 -2.90 1.46
C GLY A 196 -6.73 -2.00 2.55
N PHE A 197 -5.40 -1.90 2.55
CA PHE A 197 -4.63 -1.07 3.47
C PHE A 197 -4.02 0.14 2.74
N SER A 198 -4.00 1.29 3.41
CA SER A 198 -3.31 2.49 2.91
C SER A 198 -3.77 2.88 1.49
N GLN A 199 -2.89 2.82 0.48
CA GLN A 199 -3.25 3.03 -0.91
C GLN A 199 -4.28 2.00 -1.39
N GLY A 200 -4.13 0.72 -1.01
CA GLY A 200 -5.11 -0.31 -1.29
C GLY A 200 -6.48 -0.02 -0.67
N GLY A 201 -6.51 0.56 0.54
CA GLY A 201 -7.74 1.01 1.18
C GLY A 201 -8.43 2.13 0.40
N ARG A 202 -7.67 3.12 -0.11
CA ARG A 202 -8.22 4.14 -1.02
C ARG A 202 -8.76 3.51 -2.30
N ARG A 203 -8.04 2.55 -2.90
CA ARG A 203 -8.50 1.87 -4.12
C ARG A 203 -9.74 1.02 -3.87
N ALA A 204 -9.86 0.34 -2.72
CA ALA A 204 -11.07 -0.38 -2.34
C ALA A 204 -12.31 0.56 -2.32
N LEU A 205 -12.16 1.77 -1.76
CA LEU A 205 -13.21 2.80 -1.79
C LEU A 205 -13.55 3.20 -3.24
N GLN A 206 -12.55 3.49 -4.07
CA GLN A 206 -12.77 3.92 -5.46
C GLN A 206 -13.38 2.83 -6.34
N LEU A 207 -13.07 1.56 -6.09
CA LEU A 207 -13.72 0.43 -6.77
C LEU A 207 -15.19 0.32 -6.39
N ALA A 208 -15.52 0.41 -5.12
CA ALA A 208 -16.91 0.26 -4.67
C ALA A 208 -17.78 1.49 -5.00
N LEU A 209 -17.21 2.69 -4.93
CA LEU A 209 -17.92 3.94 -5.23
C LEU A 209 -17.99 4.24 -6.73
N GLY A 210 -17.10 3.64 -7.53
CA GLY A 210 -16.97 3.92 -8.95
C GLY A 210 -18.07 3.30 -9.82
N ALA A 211 -18.41 3.97 -10.91
CA ALA A 211 -19.30 3.43 -11.92
C ALA A 211 -18.68 2.22 -12.63
N GLY A 212 -19.51 1.19 -12.83
CA GLY A 212 -19.15 0.02 -13.62
C GLY A 212 -18.43 -1.12 -12.85
N ASP A 213 -18.18 -0.97 -11.56
CA ASP A 213 -17.70 -2.04 -10.71
C ASP A 213 -18.83 -2.48 -9.76
N ASP A 214 -19.33 -3.71 -9.92
CA ASP A 214 -20.33 -4.27 -9.01
C ASP A 214 -19.65 -4.75 -7.70
N VAL A 215 -19.06 -3.80 -6.98
CA VAL A 215 -18.42 -4.03 -5.68
C VAL A 215 -19.36 -3.53 -4.58
N PRO A 216 -20.16 -4.42 -3.95
CA PRO A 216 -21.17 -4.03 -2.97
C PRO A 216 -20.61 -3.63 -1.61
N VAL A 217 -19.32 -3.89 -1.36
CA VAL A 217 -18.66 -3.60 -0.08
C VAL A 217 -17.24 -3.09 -0.28
N ALA A 218 -16.88 -2.01 0.42
CA ALA A 218 -15.51 -1.58 0.59
C ALA A 218 -15.11 -1.64 2.07
N ILE A 219 -13.96 -2.23 2.37
CA ILE A 219 -13.30 -2.18 3.67
C ILE A 219 -11.97 -1.49 3.51
N ALA A 220 -11.84 -0.30 4.06
CA ALA A 220 -10.65 0.52 3.96
C ALA A 220 -9.94 0.62 5.33
N ILE A 221 -8.73 0.11 5.41
CA ILE A 221 -7.90 0.12 6.61
C ILE A 221 -6.83 1.19 6.42
N ALA A 222 -6.81 2.18 7.31
CA ALA A 222 -5.93 3.34 7.26
C ALA A 222 -5.80 3.92 5.82
N PRO A 223 -6.92 4.22 5.12
CA PRO A 223 -6.88 4.59 3.72
C PRO A 223 -6.03 5.84 3.49
N MET A 224 -5.26 5.87 2.40
CA MET A 224 -4.41 7.00 2.05
C MET A 224 -5.26 8.20 1.58
N LEU A 225 -5.69 9.04 2.53
CA LEU A 225 -6.54 10.22 2.33
C LEU A 225 -5.93 11.46 3.00
N ARG A 226 -4.62 11.65 2.85
CA ARG A 226 -3.85 12.73 3.50
C ARG A 226 -3.95 14.07 2.77
N ARG A 227 -4.29 14.04 1.49
CA ARG A 227 -4.34 15.22 0.61
C ARG A 227 -5.75 15.46 0.13
N THR A 228 -6.12 16.73 -0.04
CA THR A 228 -7.41 17.12 -0.62
C THR A 228 -7.65 16.49 -2.00
N SER A 229 -6.60 16.32 -2.80
CA SER A 229 -6.69 15.65 -4.11
C SER A 229 -7.07 14.17 -3.98
N GLU A 230 -6.54 13.46 -2.99
CA GLU A 230 -6.85 12.04 -2.74
C GLU A 230 -8.31 11.87 -2.30
N LEU A 231 -8.81 12.79 -1.47
CA LEU A 231 -10.23 12.84 -1.09
C LEU A 231 -11.12 13.14 -2.31
N ALA A 232 -10.77 14.15 -3.10
CA ALA A 232 -11.50 14.53 -4.30
C ALA A 232 -11.58 13.39 -5.34
N GLU A 233 -10.51 12.61 -5.49
CA GLU A 233 -10.52 11.43 -6.36
C GLU A 233 -11.52 10.37 -5.91
N VAL A 234 -11.66 10.13 -4.59
CA VAL A 234 -12.63 9.16 -4.05
C VAL A 234 -14.06 9.68 -4.23
N VAL A 235 -14.30 10.93 -3.87
CA VAL A 235 -15.62 11.57 -4.03
C VAL A 235 -16.01 11.64 -5.51
N GLY A 236 -15.09 12.01 -6.39
CA GLY A 236 -15.32 12.07 -7.83
C GLY A 236 -15.58 10.71 -8.49
N SER A 237 -15.36 9.61 -7.77
CA SER A 237 -15.71 8.26 -8.24
C SER A 237 -17.15 7.88 -7.96
N LEU A 238 -17.91 8.67 -7.18
CA LEU A 238 -19.25 8.31 -6.71
C LEU A 238 -20.22 8.09 -7.87
N ARG A 239 -20.84 6.90 -7.87
CA ARG A 239 -21.85 6.45 -8.85
C ARG A 239 -23.27 6.69 -8.35
N ASP A 240 -24.26 6.42 -9.20
CA ASP A 240 -25.66 6.35 -8.79
C ASP A 240 -25.95 5.07 -7.96
N PRO A 241 -27.04 5.05 -7.15
CA PRO A 241 -27.46 3.85 -6.41
C PRO A 241 -27.66 2.61 -7.32
N PRO A 242 -27.51 1.40 -6.78
CA PRO A 242 -27.45 1.06 -5.35
C PRO A 242 -26.08 1.31 -4.71
N TRP A 243 -26.12 1.84 -3.47
CA TRP A 243 -24.93 2.20 -2.74
C TRP A 243 -24.20 0.99 -2.11
N PRO A 244 -22.86 0.97 -2.13
CA PRO A 244 -22.09 -0.04 -1.40
C PRO A 244 -22.16 0.20 0.12
N LEU A 245 -21.89 -0.85 0.89
CA LEU A 245 -21.51 -0.73 2.30
C LEU A 245 -20.05 -0.27 2.39
N VAL A 246 -19.80 0.83 3.11
CA VAL A 246 -18.45 1.37 3.30
C VAL A 246 -18.03 1.25 4.76
N LEU A 247 -16.94 0.53 5.01
CA LEU A 247 -16.36 0.30 6.31
C LEU A 247 -14.94 0.88 6.35
N ILE A 248 -14.68 1.82 7.27
CA ILE A 248 -13.37 2.48 7.38
C ILE A 248 -12.85 2.33 8.79
N VAL A 249 -11.62 1.86 8.93
CA VAL A 249 -10.91 1.82 10.20
C VAL A 249 -9.60 2.58 10.04
N THR A 250 -9.29 3.50 10.98
CA THR A 250 -8.03 4.25 10.97
C THR A 250 -7.59 4.58 12.39
N GLY A 251 -6.33 4.96 12.56
CA GLY A 251 -5.81 5.43 13.84
C GLY A 251 -6.09 6.93 14.06
N GLU A 252 -6.26 7.35 15.30
CA GLU A 252 -6.45 8.76 15.67
C GLU A 252 -5.23 9.62 15.28
N ARG A 253 -4.04 9.05 15.36
CA ARG A 253 -2.77 9.71 14.99
C ARG A 253 -2.38 9.50 13.51
N ASP A 254 -3.23 8.81 12.72
CA ASP A 254 -3.01 8.70 11.29
C ASP A 254 -3.19 10.06 10.62
N PRO A 255 -2.21 10.55 9.83
CA PRO A 255 -2.38 11.80 9.07
C PRO A 255 -3.61 11.82 8.15
N ALA A 256 -4.19 10.67 7.83
CA ALA A 256 -5.41 10.55 7.03
C ALA A 256 -6.71 10.66 7.85
N ALA A 257 -6.67 10.66 9.18
CA ALA A 257 -7.87 10.61 10.02
C ALA A 257 -8.88 11.74 9.73
N ALA A 258 -8.40 12.97 9.56
CA ALA A 258 -9.25 14.11 9.19
C ALA A 258 -9.88 13.95 7.79
N GLY A 259 -9.17 13.37 6.83
CA GLY A 259 -9.68 13.05 5.50
C GLY A 259 -10.75 11.96 5.55
N VAL A 260 -10.58 10.97 6.42
CA VAL A 260 -11.57 9.89 6.65
C VAL A 260 -12.88 10.47 7.21
N ASP A 261 -12.80 11.34 8.20
CA ASP A 261 -13.99 11.96 8.80
C ASP A 261 -14.75 12.82 7.78
N THR A 262 -14.01 13.62 7.01
CA THR A 262 -14.58 14.43 5.91
C THR A 262 -15.26 13.56 4.86
N LEU A 263 -14.61 12.48 4.40
CA LEU A 263 -15.19 11.55 3.43
C LEU A 263 -16.46 10.90 3.99
N ALA A 264 -16.40 10.39 5.20
CA ALA A 264 -17.52 9.69 5.82
C ALA A 264 -18.76 10.59 5.96
N THR A 265 -18.56 11.85 6.33
CA THR A 265 -19.63 12.84 6.39
C THR A 265 -20.25 13.03 5.01
N HIS A 266 -19.44 13.30 4.01
CA HIS A 266 -19.92 13.49 2.63
C HIS A 266 -20.72 12.29 2.11
N LEU A 267 -20.19 11.07 2.27
CA LEU A 267 -20.86 9.87 1.79
C LEU A 267 -22.20 9.59 2.52
N ARG A 268 -22.28 9.90 3.84
CA ARG A 268 -23.54 9.79 4.60
C ARG A 268 -24.58 10.81 4.14
N ASP A 269 -24.16 12.03 3.82
CA ASP A 269 -25.04 13.07 3.28
C ASP A 269 -25.63 12.66 1.94
N GLU A 270 -24.90 11.88 1.14
CA GLU A 270 -25.39 11.26 -0.10
C GLU A 270 -26.25 9.99 0.14
N GLY A 271 -26.40 9.54 1.39
CA GLY A 271 -27.27 8.42 1.76
C GLY A 271 -26.59 7.03 1.82
N LEU A 272 -25.26 6.95 1.82
CA LEU A 272 -24.54 5.68 1.93
C LEU A 272 -24.51 5.15 3.37
N ASP A 273 -24.54 3.81 3.53
CA ASP A 273 -24.22 3.16 4.82
C ASP A 273 -22.69 3.18 5.02
N VAL A 274 -22.23 4.15 5.81
CA VAL A 274 -20.81 4.36 6.10
C VAL A 274 -20.54 4.20 7.59
N ARG A 275 -19.73 3.23 7.95
CA ARG A 275 -19.29 2.98 9.32
C ARG A 275 -17.82 3.33 9.44
N VAL A 276 -17.49 4.14 10.44
CA VAL A 276 -16.11 4.57 10.71
C VAL A 276 -15.74 4.21 12.14
N ARG A 277 -14.53 3.68 12.30
CA ARG A 277 -13.89 3.46 13.59
C ARG A 277 -12.52 4.13 13.59
N ILE A 278 -12.33 5.04 14.52
CA ILE A 278 -11.05 5.70 14.78
C ILE A 278 -10.50 5.13 16.09
N GLU A 279 -9.36 4.43 16.01
CA GLU A 279 -8.72 3.82 17.18
C GLU A 279 -7.85 4.85 17.90
N PRO A 280 -8.07 5.06 19.21
CA PRO A 280 -7.24 5.95 20.01
C PRO A 280 -5.77 5.52 20.01
N ASP A 281 -4.87 6.50 20.04
CA ASP A 281 -3.41 6.31 20.14
C ASP A 281 -2.75 5.50 19.02
N ARG A 282 -3.49 5.12 17.97
CA ARG A 282 -2.95 4.39 16.82
C ARG A 282 -2.58 5.35 15.70
N GLY A 283 -1.51 5.00 14.95
CA GLY A 283 -1.02 5.73 13.78
C GLY A 283 -1.47 5.10 12.46
N HIS A 284 -0.64 5.27 11.43
CA HIS A 284 -0.84 4.66 10.11
C HIS A 284 -0.38 3.20 10.14
N GLU A 285 -1.23 2.31 10.61
CA GLU A 285 -0.92 0.90 10.82
C GLU A 285 -2.14 0.01 10.57
N TRP A 286 -1.91 -1.30 10.48
CA TRP A 286 -2.99 -2.28 10.41
C TRP A 286 -3.82 -2.28 11.70
N ILE A 287 -5.13 -2.10 11.54
CA ILE A 287 -6.11 -2.14 12.61
C ILE A 287 -7.25 -3.04 12.15
N ASP A 288 -7.49 -4.12 12.88
CA ASP A 288 -8.54 -5.06 12.53
C ASP A 288 -9.93 -4.42 12.68
N PRO A 289 -10.78 -4.47 11.65
CA PRO A 289 -12.19 -4.06 11.78
C PRO A 289 -12.92 -4.93 12.82
N PRO A 290 -13.98 -4.39 13.47
CA PRO A 290 -14.80 -5.17 14.38
C PRO A 290 -15.34 -6.46 13.73
N PRO A 291 -15.35 -7.59 14.42
CA PRO A 291 -15.81 -8.88 13.86
C PRO A 291 -17.21 -8.83 13.26
N GLU A 292 -18.13 -8.08 13.88
CA GLU A 292 -19.50 -7.88 13.40
C GLU A 292 -19.55 -7.09 12.09
N TRP A 293 -18.57 -6.22 11.82
CA TRP A 293 -18.45 -5.53 10.53
C TRP A 293 -18.02 -6.50 9.44
N LEU A 294 -17.07 -7.39 9.77
CA LEU A 294 -16.59 -8.41 8.84
C LEU A 294 -17.71 -9.39 8.46
N GLN A 295 -18.58 -9.75 9.44
CA GLN A 295 -19.76 -10.56 9.17
C GLN A 295 -20.76 -9.82 8.26
N SER A 296 -21.11 -8.57 8.60
CA SER A 296 -22.02 -7.74 7.78
C SER A 296 -21.51 -7.58 6.34
N ALA A 297 -20.20 -7.44 6.17
CA ALA A 297 -19.56 -7.34 4.86
C ALA A 297 -19.75 -8.62 4.03
N GLY A 298 -19.50 -9.78 4.63
CA GLY A 298 -19.72 -11.08 3.98
C GLY A 298 -21.18 -11.30 3.59
N ASP A 299 -22.11 -11.05 4.50
CA ASP A 299 -23.54 -11.18 4.25
C ASP A 299 -24.01 -10.26 3.11
N ARG A 300 -23.47 -9.04 3.04
CA ARG A 300 -23.80 -8.08 1.97
C ARG A 300 -23.32 -8.55 0.60
N VAL A 301 -22.10 -9.10 0.51
CA VAL A 301 -21.56 -9.66 -0.75
C VAL A 301 -22.37 -10.87 -1.21
N LEU A 302 -22.78 -11.75 -0.29
CA LEU A 302 -23.58 -12.94 -0.63
C LEU A 302 -25.01 -12.62 -1.06
N ALA A 303 -25.54 -11.45 -0.68
CA ALA A 303 -26.88 -10.98 -1.03
C ALA A 303 -26.93 -10.18 -2.34
N SER A 304 -25.77 -9.89 -2.94
CA SER A 304 -25.62 -9.12 -4.17
C SER A 304 -25.50 -10.01 -5.37
#